data_c9e7bb7043ab481346cab520210e0417
#
_entry.id   c9e7bb7043ab481346cab520210e0417
#
_cell.length_a   1.000
_cell.length_b   1.000
_cell.length_c   1.000
_cell.angle_alpha   90.00
_cell.angle_beta   90.00
_cell.angle_gamma   90.00
#
_symmetry.space_group_name_H-M   'P 1'
#
loop_
_entity.id
_entity.type
_entity.pdbx_description
1 polymer ?
#
loop_
_entity_poly.entity_id
_entity_poly.type
_entity_poly.pdbx_seq_one_letter_code
_entity_poly.pdbx_strand_id
1 'polypeptide(L)'
;GLGDVYKRQVYIGAGLPVRWFDAQQESFRSMLMQHRQLHFTFEGTAYDITILDAKIFKQGAAAYIFAAGDNSNCLIVDIGGETIDIIPVEDRKFTKSECKISTNATIWLIKMIQEKVESELYERIEEREIIKAIIEGPLHPEDEYLKIVYKCLTDYCTEQVYNMLREYKYNLSRTRLLFVGGGAAVIKNYGSPERYNATCLMDINANAKGYEALYLKRLKR
;
A
#
# COMPACT_ATOMS: atom_id res chain seq x y z
N GLY A 1 -10.38 30.75 -31.88
CA GLY A 1 -11.39 29.89 -31.37
C GLY A 1 -11.18 29.68 -29.88
N LEU A 2 -12.20 29.94 -29.05
CA LEU A 2 -12.21 29.52 -27.66
C LEU A 2 -12.19 27.99 -27.68
N GLY A 3 -11.06 27.38 -27.31
CA GLY A 3 -10.97 25.92 -27.17
C GLY A 3 -12.03 25.42 -26.22
N ASP A 4 -12.60 24.23 -26.49
CA ASP A 4 -13.62 23.64 -25.65
C ASP A 4 -13.06 23.46 -24.23
N VAL A 5 -13.76 24.02 -23.24
CA VAL A 5 -13.44 23.86 -21.82
C VAL A 5 -14.01 22.55 -21.35
N TYR A 6 -13.14 21.65 -20.85
CA TYR A 6 -13.56 20.37 -20.29
C TYR A 6 -14.19 20.56 -18.90
N LYS A 7 -15.51 20.50 -18.82
CA LYS A 7 -16.26 20.66 -17.55
C LYS A 7 -16.59 19.32 -16.93
N ARG A 8 -16.24 19.13 -15.65
CA ARG A 8 -16.56 17.92 -14.90
C ARG A 8 -16.93 18.22 -13.45
N GLN A 9 -17.83 17.42 -12.94
CA GLN A 9 -18.11 17.28 -11.51
C GLN A 9 -17.43 16.01 -11.01
N VAL A 10 -16.72 16.11 -9.89
CA VAL A 10 -15.95 15.00 -9.34
C VAL A 10 -16.23 14.80 -7.87
N TYR A 11 -16.10 13.55 -7.45
CA TYR A 11 -16.07 13.14 -6.05
C TYR A 11 -14.66 12.64 -5.74
N ILE A 12 -14.12 13.02 -4.59
CA ILE A 12 -12.78 12.61 -4.18
C ILE A 12 -12.89 11.52 -3.13
N GLY A 13 -12.32 10.33 -3.42
CA GLY A 13 -12.05 9.29 -2.44
C GLY A 13 -10.56 9.29 -2.10
N ALA A 14 -10.21 9.57 -0.85
CA ALA A 14 -8.83 9.55 -0.38
C ALA A 14 -8.69 8.66 0.86
N GLY A 15 -7.46 8.28 1.21
CA GLY A 15 -7.20 7.40 2.34
C GLY A 15 -6.22 7.97 3.34
N LEU A 16 -6.38 7.56 4.60
CA LEU A 16 -5.41 7.78 5.67
C LEU A 16 -5.04 6.44 6.30
N PRO A 17 -3.79 6.28 6.77
CA PRO A 17 -3.40 5.17 7.63
C PRO A 17 -4.37 5.04 8.81
N VAL A 18 -4.66 3.81 9.22
CA VAL A 18 -5.67 3.52 10.26
C VAL A 18 -5.38 4.29 11.56
N ARG A 19 -4.09 4.45 11.89
CA ARG A 19 -3.65 5.19 13.08
C ARG A 19 -4.10 6.64 13.10
N TRP A 20 -4.02 7.32 11.95
CA TRP A 20 -4.28 8.76 11.87
C TRP A 20 -5.72 9.08 11.46
N PHE A 21 -6.47 8.07 11.04
CA PHE A 21 -7.79 8.25 10.47
C PHE A 21 -8.71 9.09 11.36
N ASP A 22 -8.89 8.71 12.63
CA ASP A 22 -9.83 9.41 13.50
C ASP A 22 -9.38 10.84 13.85
N ALA A 23 -8.06 11.06 13.96
CA ALA A 23 -7.52 12.37 14.31
C ALA A 23 -7.49 13.34 13.13
N GLN A 24 -7.34 12.82 11.89
CA GLN A 24 -7.04 13.68 10.74
C GLN A 24 -8.11 13.65 9.64
N GLN A 25 -9.10 12.74 9.67
CA GLN A 25 -10.06 12.60 8.57
C GLN A 25 -10.81 13.90 8.26
N GLU A 26 -11.24 14.67 9.27
CA GLU A 26 -11.99 15.90 9.05
C GLU A 26 -11.11 17.04 8.52
N SER A 27 -9.90 17.21 9.07
CA SER A 27 -8.95 18.22 8.59
C SER A 27 -8.50 17.92 7.16
N PHE A 28 -8.23 16.65 6.85
CA PHE A 28 -7.85 16.23 5.51
C PHE A 28 -9.00 16.39 4.50
N ARG A 29 -10.23 16.04 4.90
CA ARG A 29 -11.42 16.32 4.11
C ARG A 29 -11.59 17.82 3.85
N SER A 30 -11.45 18.65 4.90
CA SER A 30 -11.57 20.10 4.77
C SER A 30 -10.53 20.68 3.82
N MET A 31 -9.29 20.19 3.88
CA MET A 31 -8.22 20.58 2.95
C MET A 31 -8.60 20.27 1.50
N LEU A 32 -9.09 19.04 1.22
CA LEU A 32 -9.52 18.64 -0.13
C LEU A 32 -10.71 19.44 -0.65
N MET A 33 -11.55 19.96 0.26
CA MET A 33 -12.73 20.74 -0.08
C MET A 33 -12.50 22.26 -0.06
N GLN A 34 -11.27 22.73 0.24
CA GLN A 34 -10.96 24.16 0.37
C GLN A 34 -11.21 24.93 -0.93
N HIS A 35 -10.85 24.33 -2.05
CA HIS A 35 -11.06 24.91 -3.38
C HIS A 35 -11.97 24.00 -4.21
N ARG A 36 -13.27 24.25 -4.13
CA ARG A 36 -14.27 23.38 -4.79
C ARG A 36 -14.36 23.58 -6.30
N GLN A 37 -13.91 24.71 -6.80
CA GLN A 37 -13.84 25.01 -8.23
C GLN A 37 -12.38 25.19 -8.64
N LEU A 38 -11.96 24.42 -9.62
CA LEU A 38 -10.60 24.41 -10.14
C LEU A 38 -10.65 24.74 -11.64
N HIS A 39 -9.96 25.82 -12.01
CA HIS A 39 -9.78 26.23 -13.39
C HIS A 39 -8.29 26.16 -13.71
N PHE A 40 -7.92 25.30 -14.65
CA PHE A 40 -6.52 25.11 -15.03
C PHE A 40 -6.39 24.62 -16.47
N THR A 41 -5.19 24.72 -17.02
CA THR A 41 -4.84 24.14 -18.32
C THR A 41 -3.83 23.04 -18.14
N PHE A 42 -4.09 21.88 -18.74
CA PHE A 42 -3.18 20.74 -18.75
C PHE A 42 -3.05 20.23 -20.20
N GLU A 43 -1.83 20.07 -20.68
CA GLU A 43 -1.54 19.66 -22.07
C GLU A 43 -2.34 20.42 -23.14
N GLY A 44 -2.46 21.75 -22.96
CA GLY A 44 -3.18 22.62 -23.88
C GLY A 44 -4.71 22.58 -23.79
N THR A 45 -5.28 21.72 -22.95
CA THR A 45 -6.72 21.63 -22.72
C THR A 45 -7.12 22.39 -21.46
N ALA A 46 -8.14 23.25 -21.55
CA ALA A 46 -8.68 23.97 -20.42
C ALA A 46 -9.69 23.09 -19.64
N TYR A 47 -9.56 23.07 -18.32
CA TYR A 47 -10.41 22.28 -17.41
C TYR A 47 -11.15 23.20 -16.45
N ASP A 48 -12.42 22.91 -16.25
CA ASP A 48 -13.31 23.50 -15.23
C ASP A 48 -13.89 22.36 -14.39
N ILE A 49 -13.31 22.14 -13.24
CA ILE A 49 -13.63 21.00 -12.36
C ILE A 49 -14.34 21.50 -11.10
N THR A 50 -15.50 20.94 -10.81
CA THR A 50 -16.22 21.18 -9.56
C THR A 50 -16.12 19.95 -8.64
N ILE A 51 -15.53 20.10 -7.48
CA ILE A 51 -15.48 19.06 -6.44
C ILE A 51 -16.81 19.10 -5.67
N LEU A 52 -17.61 18.08 -5.80
CA LEU A 52 -18.91 17.97 -5.15
C LEU A 52 -18.80 17.56 -3.69
N ASP A 53 -17.96 16.55 -3.41
CA ASP A 53 -17.70 16.05 -2.06
C ASP A 53 -16.36 15.31 -2.01
N ALA A 54 -15.79 15.19 -0.80
CA ALA A 54 -14.62 14.37 -0.53
C ALA A 54 -14.91 13.42 0.63
N LYS A 55 -14.46 12.17 0.52
CA LYS A 55 -14.57 11.17 1.60
C LYS A 55 -13.23 10.54 1.88
N ILE A 56 -12.95 10.41 3.17
CA ILE A 56 -11.73 9.79 3.65
C ILE A 56 -12.02 8.36 4.10
N PHE A 57 -11.15 7.44 3.71
CA PHE A 57 -11.25 6.02 4.01
C PHE A 57 -9.99 5.54 4.74
N LYS A 58 -10.08 4.40 5.41
CA LYS A 58 -8.91 3.76 6.01
C LYS A 58 -8.15 3.00 4.92
N GLN A 59 -6.84 3.25 4.79
CA GLN A 59 -5.96 2.47 3.93
C GLN A 59 -5.96 1.00 4.33
N GLY A 60 -5.58 0.10 3.44
CA GLY A 60 -5.64 -1.35 3.66
C GLY A 60 -7.07 -1.90 3.70
N ALA A 61 -7.95 -1.28 4.52
CA ALA A 61 -9.36 -1.68 4.61
C ALA A 61 -10.10 -1.56 3.28
N ALA A 62 -9.81 -0.53 2.50
CA ALA A 62 -10.38 -0.34 1.17
C ALA A 62 -9.86 -1.38 0.17
N ALA A 63 -8.57 -1.70 0.22
CA ALA A 63 -7.97 -2.76 -0.58
C ALA A 63 -8.61 -4.14 -0.27
N TYR A 64 -8.88 -4.42 1.01
CA TYR A 64 -9.61 -5.63 1.41
C TYR A 64 -11.00 -5.71 0.75
N ILE A 65 -11.76 -4.64 0.77
CA ILE A 65 -13.11 -4.63 0.18
C ILE A 65 -13.06 -4.86 -1.34
N PHE A 66 -12.01 -4.34 -1.99
CA PHE A 66 -11.77 -4.57 -3.40
C PHE A 66 -11.36 -6.03 -3.70
N ALA A 67 -10.49 -6.61 -2.87
CA ALA A 67 -9.91 -7.94 -3.08
C ALA A 67 -10.76 -9.08 -2.52
N ALA A 68 -11.47 -8.84 -1.42
CA ALA A 68 -12.23 -9.87 -0.72
C ALA A 68 -13.65 -9.97 -1.26
N GLY A 69 -13.82 -10.75 -2.30
CA GLY A 69 -15.16 -11.17 -2.76
C GLY A 69 -15.90 -12.06 -1.74
N ASP A 70 -15.23 -12.53 -0.70
CA ASP A 70 -15.77 -13.35 0.36
C ASP A 70 -15.58 -12.73 1.76
N ASN A 71 -16.32 -13.24 2.71
CA ASN A 71 -16.50 -12.71 4.06
C ASN A 71 -15.55 -13.34 5.08
N SER A 72 -14.39 -13.78 4.67
CA SER A 72 -13.48 -14.51 5.54
C SER A 72 -12.69 -13.59 6.46
N ASN A 73 -12.47 -14.03 7.67
CA ASN A 73 -11.55 -13.43 8.61
C ASN A 73 -10.14 -13.44 8.02
N CYS A 74 -9.41 -12.34 8.12
CA CYS A 74 -8.04 -12.26 7.65
C CYS A 74 -7.25 -11.19 8.40
N LEU A 75 -5.95 -11.25 8.25
CA LEU A 75 -5.04 -10.21 8.67
C LEU A 75 -4.54 -9.47 7.43
N ILE A 76 -4.90 -8.20 7.30
CA ILE A 76 -4.36 -7.35 6.25
C ILE A 76 -3.01 -6.82 6.70
N VAL A 77 -2.02 -6.94 5.84
CA VAL A 77 -0.68 -6.39 6.04
C VAL A 77 -0.40 -5.43 4.88
N ASP A 78 -0.64 -4.14 5.12
CA ASP A 78 -0.42 -3.08 4.12
C ASP A 78 1.00 -2.57 4.26
N ILE A 79 1.88 -2.97 3.32
CA ILE A 79 3.28 -2.59 3.29
C ILE A 79 3.44 -1.39 2.36
N GLY A 80 3.42 -0.20 2.94
CA GLY A 80 3.59 1.06 2.25
C GLY A 80 5.05 1.49 2.08
N GLY A 81 5.24 2.78 1.77
CA GLY A 81 6.56 3.42 1.74
C GLY A 81 7.15 3.60 3.13
N GLU A 82 6.40 4.19 4.04
CA GLU A 82 6.86 4.59 5.37
C GLU A 82 6.38 3.64 6.49
N THR A 83 5.22 2.98 6.32
CA THR A 83 4.62 2.13 7.35
C THR A 83 4.21 0.77 6.84
N ILE A 84 4.22 -0.20 7.75
CA ILE A 84 3.52 -1.47 7.63
C ILE A 84 2.33 -1.40 8.59
N ASP A 85 1.13 -1.37 8.05
CA ASP A 85 -0.10 -1.38 8.83
C ASP A 85 -0.67 -2.81 8.89
N ILE A 86 -0.88 -3.32 10.11
CA ILE A 86 -1.46 -4.64 10.37
C ILE A 86 -2.88 -4.46 10.88
N ILE A 87 -3.85 -4.94 10.12
CA ILE A 87 -5.27 -4.68 10.33
C ILE A 87 -6.01 -6.01 10.43
N PRO A 88 -6.40 -6.46 11.64
CA PRO A 88 -7.26 -7.63 11.80
C PRO A 88 -8.67 -7.37 11.26
N VAL A 89 -9.19 -8.37 10.54
CA VAL A 89 -10.58 -8.38 10.05
C VAL A 89 -11.26 -9.61 10.59
N GLU A 90 -12.30 -9.40 11.42
CA GLU A 90 -13.14 -10.44 11.99
C GLU A 90 -14.62 -10.09 11.72
N ASP A 91 -15.39 -11.04 11.23
CA ASP A 91 -16.81 -10.87 10.90
C ASP A 91 -17.09 -9.62 10.05
N ARG A 92 -16.22 -9.35 9.07
CA ARG A 92 -16.25 -8.14 8.20
C ARG A 92 -16.04 -6.83 8.95
N LYS A 93 -15.54 -6.87 10.18
CA LYS A 93 -15.26 -5.68 10.97
C LYS A 93 -13.77 -5.52 11.18
N PHE A 94 -13.32 -4.30 11.16
CA PHE A 94 -11.95 -3.94 11.46
C PHE A 94 -11.84 -3.66 12.97
N THR A 95 -11.01 -4.43 13.65
CA THR A 95 -10.80 -4.26 15.09
C THR A 95 -9.70 -3.23 15.31
N LYS A 96 -10.10 -1.97 15.45
CA LYS A 96 -9.17 -0.82 15.53
C LYS A 96 -8.18 -0.91 16.69
N SER A 97 -8.61 -1.39 17.85
CA SER A 97 -7.75 -1.52 19.05
C SER A 97 -6.61 -2.54 18.86
N GLU A 98 -6.70 -3.39 17.86
CA GLU A 98 -5.71 -4.43 17.56
C GLU A 98 -4.81 -4.11 16.36
N CYS A 99 -5.05 -2.98 15.70
CA CYS A 99 -4.18 -2.53 14.61
C CYS A 99 -2.78 -2.22 15.15
N LYS A 100 -1.77 -2.72 14.43
CA LYS A 100 -0.35 -2.51 14.74
C LYS A 100 0.32 -1.79 13.59
N ILE A 101 1.43 -1.10 13.88
CA ILE A 101 2.18 -0.33 12.88
C ILE A 101 3.67 -0.54 13.12
N SER A 102 4.41 -0.72 12.03
CA SER A 102 5.87 -0.68 12.01
C SER A 102 6.33 0.37 11.00
N THR A 103 7.48 0.98 11.24
CA THR A 103 8.13 1.94 10.33
C THR A 103 9.18 1.31 9.42
N ASN A 104 9.45 0.00 9.58
CA ASN A 104 10.40 -0.73 8.74
C ASN A 104 9.74 -1.14 7.41
N ALA A 105 9.24 -0.17 6.68
CA ALA A 105 8.56 -0.35 5.40
C ALA A 105 9.52 -0.22 4.21
N THR A 106 9.02 -0.05 2.98
CA THR A 106 9.85 -0.17 1.78
C THR A 106 10.95 0.89 1.65
N ILE A 107 10.72 2.12 2.12
CA ILE A 107 11.76 3.16 2.11
C ILE A 107 12.92 2.78 3.04
N TRP A 108 12.61 2.30 4.24
CA TRP A 108 13.62 1.78 5.16
C TRP A 108 14.38 0.60 4.55
N LEU A 109 13.67 -0.35 3.94
CA LEU A 109 14.25 -1.52 3.29
C LEU A 109 15.25 -1.12 2.20
N ILE A 110 14.87 -0.19 1.31
CA ILE A 110 15.73 0.29 0.23
C ILE A 110 17.02 0.91 0.79
N LYS A 111 16.91 1.76 1.80
CA LYS A 111 18.08 2.38 2.45
C LYS A 111 18.98 1.34 3.08
N MET A 112 18.42 0.37 3.79
CA MET A 112 19.20 -0.72 4.41
C MET A 112 19.95 -1.55 3.35
N ILE A 113 19.32 -1.82 2.19
CA ILE A 113 19.99 -2.52 1.08
C ILE A 113 21.13 -1.67 0.51
N GLN A 114 20.92 -0.37 0.31
CA GLN A 114 21.97 0.54 -0.19
C GLN A 114 23.18 0.56 0.75
N GLU A 115 22.95 0.72 2.05
CA GLU A 115 24.01 0.68 3.07
C GLU A 115 24.75 -0.67 3.09
N LYS A 116 24.00 -1.78 2.91
CA LYS A 116 24.60 -3.12 2.90
C LYS A 116 25.49 -3.34 1.68
N VAL A 117 25.04 -2.97 0.49
CA VAL A 117 25.83 -3.06 -0.75
C VAL A 117 27.08 -2.18 -0.64
N GLU A 118 26.94 -0.93 -0.20
CA GLU A 118 28.07 -0.01 -0.04
C GLU A 118 29.11 -0.56 0.96
N SER A 119 28.67 -1.19 2.05
CA SER A 119 29.55 -1.76 3.05
C SER A 119 30.31 -3.02 2.61
N GLU A 120 29.70 -3.85 1.75
CA GLU A 120 30.29 -5.12 1.31
C GLU A 120 31.11 -4.99 0.03
N LEU A 121 30.66 -4.15 -0.92
CA LEU A 121 31.29 -4.04 -2.24
C LEU A 121 32.00 -2.70 -2.48
N TYR A 122 31.85 -1.73 -1.56
CA TYR A 122 32.33 -0.34 -1.75
C TYR A 122 31.76 0.33 -3.00
N GLU A 123 30.57 -0.12 -3.45
CA GLU A 123 29.84 0.37 -4.60
C GLU A 123 28.49 0.88 -4.18
N ARG A 124 27.90 1.79 -4.99
CA ARG A 124 26.56 2.33 -4.74
C ARG A 124 25.56 1.69 -5.67
N ILE A 125 24.41 1.29 -5.10
CA ILE A 125 23.26 0.82 -5.87
C ILE A 125 22.21 1.93 -5.99
N GLU A 126 21.71 2.11 -7.20
CA GLU A 126 20.61 3.02 -7.45
C GLU A 126 19.28 2.44 -6.94
N GLU A 127 18.43 3.29 -6.34
CA GLU A 127 17.12 2.89 -5.84
C GLU A 127 16.29 2.17 -6.90
N ARG A 128 16.34 2.63 -8.17
CA ARG A 128 15.62 2.01 -9.29
C ARG A 128 16.00 0.55 -9.54
N GLU A 129 17.24 0.16 -9.26
CA GLU A 129 17.71 -1.23 -9.44
C GLU A 129 17.15 -2.13 -8.34
N ILE A 130 17.07 -1.62 -7.11
CA ILE A 130 16.42 -2.33 -5.99
C ILE A 130 14.92 -2.47 -6.27
N ILE A 131 14.26 -1.40 -6.72
CA ILE A 131 12.83 -1.45 -7.09
C ILE A 131 12.60 -2.45 -8.21
N LYS A 132 13.47 -2.48 -9.21
CA LYS A 132 13.40 -3.47 -10.29
C LYS A 132 13.51 -4.89 -9.75
N ALA A 133 14.48 -5.17 -8.87
CA ALA A 133 14.63 -6.47 -8.22
C ALA A 133 13.39 -6.85 -7.40
N ILE A 134 12.78 -5.91 -6.68
CA ILE A 134 11.55 -6.13 -5.93
C ILE A 134 10.40 -6.56 -6.86
N ILE A 135 10.22 -5.88 -8.00
CA ILE A 135 9.10 -6.10 -8.91
C ILE A 135 9.29 -7.37 -9.75
N GLU A 136 10.48 -7.56 -10.31
CA GLU A 136 10.77 -8.64 -11.26
C GLU A 136 11.14 -9.96 -10.57
N GLY A 137 11.58 -9.89 -9.31
CA GLY A 137 12.07 -11.07 -8.59
C GLY A 137 13.53 -11.42 -8.92
N PRO A 138 14.04 -12.57 -8.45
CA PRO A 138 15.45 -12.98 -8.58
C PRO A 138 15.78 -13.52 -9.97
N LEU A 139 15.89 -12.67 -10.99
CA LEU A 139 16.12 -13.04 -12.39
C LEU A 139 17.59 -13.40 -12.71
N HIS A 140 18.54 -12.84 -11.96
CA HIS A 140 20.00 -13.00 -12.21
C HIS A 140 20.73 -13.50 -10.95
N PRO A 141 20.49 -14.76 -10.54
CA PRO A 141 21.05 -15.29 -9.29
C PRO A 141 22.58 -15.49 -9.34
N GLU A 142 23.21 -15.43 -10.51
CA GLU A 142 24.68 -15.50 -10.71
C GLU A 142 25.39 -14.18 -10.41
N ASP A 143 24.70 -13.04 -10.44
CA ASP A 143 25.29 -11.73 -10.20
C ASP A 143 25.55 -11.52 -8.70
N GLU A 144 26.84 -11.37 -8.33
CA GLU A 144 27.26 -11.20 -6.93
C GLU A 144 26.63 -9.98 -6.25
N TYR A 145 26.48 -8.91 -6.99
CA TYR A 145 25.88 -7.69 -6.52
C TYR A 145 24.38 -7.88 -6.21
N LEU A 146 23.62 -8.54 -7.12
CA LEU A 146 22.24 -8.84 -6.93
C LEU A 146 22.00 -9.92 -5.86
N LYS A 147 22.97 -10.82 -5.61
CA LYS A 147 22.88 -11.77 -4.50
C LYS A 147 22.70 -11.09 -3.15
N ILE A 148 23.43 -10.00 -2.90
CA ILE A 148 23.28 -9.21 -1.67
C ILE A 148 21.88 -8.64 -1.58
N VAL A 149 21.38 -8.04 -2.67
CA VAL A 149 20.04 -7.47 -2.75
C VAL A 149 18.99 -8.55 -2.47
N TYR A 150 19.05 -9.70 -3.14
CA TYR A 150 18.07 -10.78 -2.98
C TYR A 150 18.10 -11.38 -1.56
N LYS A 151 19.29 -11.50 -0.99
CA LYS A 151 19.42 -11.93 0.41
C LYS A 151 18.74 -10.94 1.34
N CYS A 152 18.99 -9.65 1.23
CA CYS A 152 18.36 -8.62 2.05
C CYS A 152 16.83 -8.63 1.90
N LEU A 153 16.30 -8.80 0.69
CA LEU A 153 14.86 -8.90 0.43
C LEU A 153 14.24 -10.15 1.07
N THR A 154 14.95 -11.28 1.04
CA THR A 154 14.51 -12.52 1.71
C THR A 154 14.54 -12.39 3.23
N ASP A 155 15.65 -11.86 3.77
CA ASP A 155 15.82 -11.62 5.21
C ASP A 155 14.75 -10.65 5.73
N TYR A 156 14.42 -9.60 4.97
CA TYR A 156 13.32 -8.69 5.31
C TYR A 156 11.98 -9.41 5.47
N CYS A 157 11.65 -10.31 4.55
CA CYS A 157 10.40 -11.08 4.65
C CYS A 157 10.37 -11.93 5.91
N THR A 158 11.47 -12.66 6.21
CA THR A 158 11.53 -13.64 7.29
C THR A 158 11.75 -13.00 8.65
N GLU A 159 12.71 -12.09 8.75
CA GLU A 159 13.18 -11.53 10.03
C GLU A 159 12.42 -10.26 10.44
N GLN A 160 11.96 -9.46 9.47
CA GLN A 160 11.17 -8.28 9.80
C GLN A 160 9.68 -8.58 9.74
N VAL A 161 9.15 -8.97 8.58
CA VAL A 161 7.69 -9.06 8.41
C VAL A 161 7.11 -10.26 9.15
N TYR A 162 7.57 -11.48 8.87
CA TYR A 162 6.97 -12.67 9.48
C TYR A 162 7.27 -12.79 10.97
N ASN A 163 8.47 -12.39 11.44
CA ASN A 163 8.76 -12.38 12.87
C ASN A 163 7.91 -11.35 13.61
N MET A 164 7.76 -10.15 13.06
CA MET A 164 6.85 -9.14 13.63
C MET A 164 5.41 -9.69 13.79
N LEU A 165 4.89 -10.40 12.78
CA LEU A 165 3.56 -11.01 12.87
C LEU A 165 3.49 -12.08 13.97
N ARG A 166 4.56 -12.87 14.18
CA ARG A 166 4.67 -13.85 15.27
C ARG A 166 4.75 -13.19 16.64
N GLU A 167 5.53 -12.11 16.77
CA GLU A 167 5.62 -11.30 17.99
C GLU A 167 4.26 -10.74 18.41
N TYR A 168 3.44 -10.36 17.44
CA TYR A 168 2.03 -9.99 17.68
C TYR A 168 1.10 -11.18 17.91
N LYS A 169 1.66 -12.39 18.09
CA LYS A 169 0.94 -13.64 18.41
C LYS A 169 0.01 -14.15 17.30
N TYR A 170 0.23 -13.75 16.06
CA TYR A 170 -0.52 -14.34 14.95
C TYR A 170 0.02 -15.70 14.56
N ASN A 171 -0.88 -16.67 14.41
CA ASN A 171 -0.53 -17.99 13.90
C ASN A 171 -0.53 -17.99 12.37
N LEU A 172 0.66 -17.84 11.76
CA LEU A 172 0.79 -17.68 10.31
C LEU A 172 0.31 -18.87 9.49
N SER A 173 0.25 -20.07 10.07
CA SER A 173 -0.25 -21.26 9.38
C SER A 173 -1.78 -21.37 9.36
N ARG A 174 -2.45 -20.67 10.27
CA ARG A 174 -3.92 -20.70 10.41
C ARG A 174 -4.59 -19.38 10.06
N THR A 175 -3.87 -18.28 10.16
CA THR A 175 -4.37 -16.95 9.85
C THR A 175 -4.28 -16.73 8.34
N ARG A 176 -5.38 -16.37 7.70
CA ARG A 176 -5.33 -15.89 6.31
C ARG A 176 -4.65 -14.54 6.28
N LEU A 177 -3.57 -14.42 5.52
CA LEU A 177 -2.81 -13.18 5.35
C LEU A 177 -3.15 -12.55 3.99
N LEU A 178 -3.43 -11.26 3.98
CA LEU A 178 -3.61 -10.47 2.77
C LEU A 178 -2.56 -9.37 2.74
N PHE A 179 -1.51 -9.55 1.95
CA PHE A 179 -0.50 -8.53 1.73
C PHE A 179 -0.96 -7.56 0.64
N VAL A 180 -0.91 -6.27 0.94
CA VAL A 180 -1.31 -5.18 0.04
C VAL A 180 -0.26 -4.07 0.07
N GLY A 181 -0.39 -3.07 -0.80
CA GLY A 181 0.57 -1.97 -0.93
C GLY A 181 1.77 -2.31 -1.82
N GLY A 182 2.65 -1.33 -2.00
CA GLY A 182 3.83 -1.48 -2.88
C GLY A 182 4.79 -2.60 -2.43
N GLY A 183 4.90 -2.83 -1.12
CA GLY A 183 5.74 -3.87 -0.55
C GLY A 183 5.18 -5.30 -0.67
N ALA A 184 3.94 -5.48 -1.12
CA ALA A 184 3.40 -6.82 -1.38
C ALA A 184 4.22 -7.59 -2.43
N ALA A 185 4.91 -6.89 -3.33
CA ALA A 185 5.82 -7.47 -4.31
C ALA A 185 7.02 -8.16 -3.64
N VAL A 186 7.56 -7.57 -2.57
CA VAL A 186 8.66 -8.18 -1.81
C VAL A 186 8.22 -9.53 -1.24
N ILE A 187 7.05 -9.57 -0.60
CA ILE A 187 6.52 -10.82 -0.04
C ILE A 187 6.25 -11.85 -1.13
N LYS A 188 5.68 -11.43 -2.27
CA LYS A 188 5.38 -12.33 -3.38
C LYS A 188 6.63 -12.99 -3.93
N ASN A 189 7.71 -12.23 -4.14
CA ASN A 189 8.89 -12.68 -4.84
C ASN A 189 9.96 -13.30 -3.92
N TYR A 190 9.98 -12.91 -2.64
CA TYR A 190 11.05 -13.31 -1.70
C TYR A 190 10.52 -13.92 -0.39
N GLY A 191 9.23 -13.80 -0.10
CA GLY A 191 8.63 -14.24 1.17
C GLY A 191 8.06 -15.65 1.17
N SER A 192 8.10 -16.37 0.05
CA SER A 192 7.47 -17.70 -0.09
C SER A 192 6.04 -17.76 0.48
N PRO A 193 5.12 -16.90 0.01
CA PRO A 193 3.77 -16.78 0.57
C PRO A 193 2.96 -18.09 0.49
N GLU A 194 3.33 -18.99 -0.42
CA GLU A 194 2.73 -20.32 -0.59
C GLU A 194 2.94 -21.26 0.62
N ARG A 195 3.95 -20.96 1.46
CA ARG A 195 4.18 -21.70 2.72
C ARG A 195 3.23 -21.28 3.84
N TYR A 196 2.53 -20.21 3.64
CA TYR A 196 1.57 -19.62 4.57
C TYR A 196 0.21 -19.51 3.87
N ASN A 197 -0.86 -19.30 4.64
CA ASN A 197 -2.16 -18.99 4.04
C ASN A 197 -2.19 -17.51 3.59
N ALA A 198 -1.32 -17.17 2.61
CA ALA A 198 -1.06 -15.79 2.21
C ALA A 198 -1.44 -15.52 0.76
N THR A 199 -2.03 -14.37 0.53
CA THR A 199 -2.34 -13.79 -0.79
C THR A 199 -1.66 -12.43 -0.90
N CYS A 200 -0.97 -12.18 -2.02
CA CYS A 200 -0.38 -10.88 -2.32
C CYS A 200 -1.22 -10.18 -3.39
N LEU A 201 -1.80 -9.04 -3.04
CA LEU A 201 -2.55 -8.19 -3.97
C LEU A 201 -1.59 -7.24 -4.67
N MET A 202 -1.28 -7.55 -5.94
CA MET A 202 -0.28 -6.83 -6.72
C MET A 202 -0.81 -5.54 -7.37
N ASP A 203 -2.09 -5.24 -7.21
CA ASP A 203 -2.65 -4.01 -7.76
C ASP A 203 -2.29 -2.82 -6.86
N ILE A 204 -1.35 -1.99 -7.29
CA ILE A 204 -0.92 -0.79 -6.57
C ILE A 204 -2.06 0.22 -6.37
N ASN A 205 -3.12 0.13 -7.20
CA ASN A 205 -4.31 0.97 -7.12
C ASN A 205 -5.43 0.35 -6.27
N ALA A 206 -5.19 -0.77 -5.60
CA ALA A 206 -6.23 -1.48 -4.84
C ALA A 206 -6.93 -0.60 -3.80
N ASN A 207 -6.19 0.23 -3.08
CA ASN A 207 -6.78 1.20 -2.16
C ASN A 207 -7.68 2.20 -2.89
N ALA A 208 -7.22 2.79 -4.00
CA ALA A 208 -8.01 3.75 -4.78
C ALA A 208 -9.28 3.13 -5.35
N LYS A 209 -9.19 1.92 -5.92
CA LYS A 209 -10.35 1.15 -6.41
C LYS A 209 -11.33 0.81 -5.27
N GLY A 210 -10.79 0.49 -4.10
CA GLY A 210 -11.60 0.28 -2.90
C GLY A 210 -12.33 1.55 -2.45
N TYR A 211 -11.69 2.71 -2.50
CA TYR A 211 -12.34 4.00 -2.19
C TYR A 211 -13.48 4.29 -3.17
N GLU A 212 -13.24 4.11 -4.46
CA GLU A 212 -14.25 4.29 -5.50
C GLU A 212 -15.45 3.37 -5.25
N ALA A 213 -15.21 2.08 -5.06
CA ALA A 213 -16.28 1.10 -4.80
C ALA A 213 -17.11 1.47 -3.56
N LEU A 214 -16.47 1.88 -2.47
CA LEU A 214 -17.12 2.32 -1.25
C LEU A 214 -17.92 3.61 -1.45
N TYR A 215 -17.38 4.54 -2.23
CA TYR A 215 -18.03 5.81 -2.51
C TYR A 215 -19.30 5.58 -3.36
N LEU A 216 -19.18 4.83 -4.44
CA LEU A 216 -20.30 4.51 -5.33
C LEU A 216 -21.43 3.76 -4.61
N LYS A 217 -21.10 2.85 -3.69
CA LYS A 217 -22.11 2.16 -2.86
C LYS A 217 -22.90 3.11 -1.96
N ARG A 218 -22.34 4.24 -1.57
CA ARG A 218 -23.03 5.26 -0.76
C ARG A 218 -23.87 6.21 -1.58
N LEU A 219 -23.46 6.53 -2.82
CA LEU A 219 -24.23 7.38 -3.72
C LEU A 219 -25.52 6.70 -4.22
N LYS A 220 -25.60 5.37 -4.17
CA LYS A 220 -26.76 4.57 -4.56
C LYS A 220 -27.78 4.36 -3.44
N ARG A 221 -27.50 4.83 -2.22
CA ARG A 221 -28.37 4.80 -1.06
C ARG A 221 -29.03 6.16 -0.83
#